data_186a5249e62ac52a7e1a88df79f2142d
#
_entry.id   186a5249e62ac52a7e1a88df79f2142d
#
_cell.length_a   1.000
_cell.length_b   1.000
_cell.length_c   1.000
_cell.angle_alpha   90.00
_cell.angle_beta   90.00
_cell.angle_gamma   90.00
#
_symmetry.space_group_name_H-M   'P 1'
#
loop_
_entity.id
_entity.type
_entity.pdbx_description
1 polymer ?
#
loop_
_entity_poly.entity_id
_entity_poly.type
_entity_poly.pdbx_seq_one_letter_code
_entity_poly.pdbx_strand_id
1 'polypeptide(L)'
;MYQITPPNFNVQYVLNIILQHINTHDRYGKRQSPPHLSTLVIEAYQNQNLSQYLTDYERRYNVHSSELYDIAGTNERLNTVLGISVEDMEKLYNDFYTKSKPAFLVYGLRKQLRDLTKNACPICETPWGELVDELDHVLPKTIFPQYAITPINLVCICKDCNNTKLDKIGDTDSSGIINPYFNFIKLAKYVKCEVKVNSNGTDFDILVKLKDSNELPDLSPNQHSRIKFFYNDCYELNKRKGIAVRTRILPNFIENLLNYRNLSIQVVRDYFSDLKDGIDVRELQNRGQLSDEFLRYILADELSTMTYDVYNVFYYLVEQRRNENSEIPEEIF
;
A
#
# COMPACT_ATOMS: atom_id res chain seq x y z
N MET A 1 3.09 7.04 -0.93
CA MET A 1 3.50 6.17 0.20
C MET A 1 4.04 7.05 1.32
N TYR A 2 3.60 6.87 2.54
CA TYR A 2 4.17 7.59 3.67
C TYR A 2 4.98 6.67 4.57
N GLN A 3 5.97 7.26 5.23
CA GLN A 3 6.81 6.53 6.17
C GLN A 3 6.06 6.31 7.48
N ILE A 4 6.12 5.09 7.98
CA ILE A 4 5.63 4.72 9.30
C ILE A 4 6.80 4.45 10.24
N THR A 5 6.58 4.66 11.53
CA THR A 5 7.61 4.38 12.54
C THR A 5 7.77 2.86 12.66
N PRO A 6 9.01 2.33 12.71
CA PRO A 6 9.21 0.91 12.99
C PRO A 6 8.59 0.50 14.33
N PRO A 7 8.17 -0.77 14.49
CA PRO A 7 7.67 -1.27 15.76
C PRO A 7 8.74 -1.15 16.86
N ASN A 8 8.29 -0.86 18.07
CA ASN A 8 9.16 -0.76 19.25
C ASN A 8 9.43 -2.10 19.93
N PHE A 9 9.06 -3.19 19.31
CA PHE A 9 9.29 -4.56 19.75
C PHE A 9 9.91 -5.39 18.62
N ASN A 10 10.68 -6.40 19.02
CA ASN A 10 11.47 -7.24 18.11
C ASN A 10 10.99 -8.70 18.16
N VAL A 11 11.61 -9.57 17.37
CA VAL A 11 11.29 -11.00 17.33
C VAL A 11 11.50 -11.67 18.69
N GLN A 12 12.50 -11.26 19.48
CA GLN A 12 12.74 -11.79 20.81
C GLN A 12 11.57 -11.50 21.76
N TYR A 13 10.98 -10.32 21.68
CA TYR A 13 9.78 -9.99 22.45
C TYR A 13 8.59 -10.89 22.07
N VAL A 14 8.37 -11.09 20.77
CA VAL A 14 7.35 -12.02 20.25
C VAL A 14 7.58 -13.43 20.80
N LEU A 15 8.80 -13.92 20.73
CA LEU A 15 9.18 -15.23 21.23
C LEU A 15 8.98 -15.37 22.75
N ASN A 16 9.26 -14.34 23.53
CA ASN A 16 9.04 -14.35 24.99
C ASN A 16 7.56 -14.48 25.35
N ILE A 17 6.65 -13.87 24.56
CA ILE A 17 5.21 -14.06 24.72
C ILE A 17 4.85 -15.55 24.50
N ILE A 18 5.47 -16.20 23.51
CA ILE A 18 5.28 -17.64 23.26
C ILE A 18 5.68 -18.45 24.49
N LEU A 19 6.88 -18.22 25.04
CA LEU A 19 7.36 -18.94 26.21
C LEU A 19 6.43 -18.79 27.41
N GLN A 20 5.99 -17.57 27.66
CA GLN A 20 5.04 -17.32 28.75
C GLN A 20 3.78 -18.15 28.57
N HIS A 21 3.29 -18.24 27.32
CA HIS A 21 2.08 -19.00 27.01
C HIS A 21 2.27 -20.50 27.10
N ILE A 22 3.37 -21.03 26.61
CA ILE A 22 3.70 -22.47 26.72
C ILE A 22 3.83 -22.90 28.19
N ASN A 23 4.27 -22.00 29.06
CA ASN A 23 4.48 -22.27 30.48
C ASN A 23 3.23 -21.99 31.35
N THR A 24 2.16 -21.40 30.81
CA THR A 24 0.92 -21.21 31.57
C THR A 24 0.17 -22.53 31.74
N HIS A 25 -0.38 -22.71 32.93
CA HIS A 25 -1.26 -23.81 33.23
C HIS A 25 -2.68 -23.25 33.46
N ASP A 26 -3.68 -24.04 33.10
CA ASP A 26 -5.03 -23.69 33.43
C ASP A 26 -5.27 -23.78 34.95
N ARG A 27 -6.43 -23.36 35.44
CA ARG A 27 -6.83 -23.39 36.85
C ARG A 27 -6.84 -24.83 37.45
N TYR A 28 -6.71 -25.84 36.60
CA TYR A 28 -6.65 -27.27 36.98
C TYR A 28 -5.24 -27.85 36.90
N GLY A 29 -4.23 -27.01 36.66
CA GLY A 29 -2.84 -27.46 36.54
C GLY A 29 -2.51 -28.17 35.23
N LYS A 30 -3.42 -28.17 34.24
CA LYS A 30 -3.10 -28.67 32.90
C LYS A 30 -2.31 -27.62 32.13
N ARG A 31 -1.20 -28.05 31.56
CA ARG A 31 -0.37 -27.21 30.68
C ARG A 31 -1.22 -26.74 29.47
N GLN A 32 -1.38 -25.46 29.33
CA GLN A 32 -2.00 -24.90 28.13
C GLN A 32 -0.93 -24.91 27.03
N SER A 33 -0.86 -25.97 26.27
CA SER A 33 -0.14 -25.93 24.99
C SER A 33 -1.02 -25.21 23.98
N PRO A 34 -0.48 -24.23 23.21
CA PRO A 34 -1.17 -23.71 22.06
C PRO A 34 -1.52 -24.89 21.15
N PRO A 35 -2.80 -25.12 20.82
CA PRO A 35 -3.24 -26.36 20.17
C PRO A 35 -2.71 -26.57 18.76
N HIS A 36 -1.90 -25.63 18.25
CA HIS A 36 -1.44 -25.61 16.87
C HIS A 36 0.09 -25.52 16.71
N LEU A 37 0.84 -25.36 17.80
CA LEU A 37 2.30 -25.43 17.70
C LEU A 37 2.70 -26.91 17.53
N SER A 38 3.40 -27.19 16.44
CA SER A 38 3.97 -28.52 16.23
C SER A 38 4.99 -28.83 17.36
N THR A 39 5.14 -30.10 17.67
CA THR A 39 6.14 -30.57 18.64
C THR A 39 7.53 -30.05 18.28
N LEU A 40 7.87 -29.99 16.98
CA LEU A 40 9.14 -29.46 16.48
C LEU A 40 9.35 -27.98 16.83
N VAL A 41 8.32 -27.15 16.72
CA VAL A 41 8.41 -25.73 17.12
C VAL A 41 8.64 -25.61 18.62
N ILE A 42 7.94 -26.40 19.42
CA ILE A 42 8.09 -26.42 20.89
C ILE A 42 9.50 -26.88 21.28
N GLU A 43 10.01 -27.93 20.65
CA GLU A 43 11.35 -28.47 20.91
C GLU A 43 12.46 -27.50 20.47
N ALA A 44 12.36 -26.95 19.24
CA ALA A 44 13.30 -25.94 18.74
C ALA A 44 13.33 -24.71 19.65
N TYR A 45 12.20 -24.37 20.22
CA TYR A 45 12.02 -23.25 21.11
C TYR A 45 12.64 -23.53 22.50
N GLN A 46 12.37 -24.72 23.09
CA GLN A 46 12.92 -25.14 24.38
C GLN A 46 14.44 -25.26 24.38
N ASN A 47 15.03 -25.58 23.22
CA ASN A 47 16.48 -25.68 23.02
C ASN A 47 17.15 -24.31 22.77
N GLN A 48 16.43 -23.19 22.85
CA GLN A 48 16.87 -21.81 22.61
C GLN A 48 17.47 -21.53 21.21
N ASN A 49 17.66 -22.54 20.37
CA ASN A 49 18.25 -22.39 19.04
C ASN A 49 17.38 -21.57 18.10
N LEU A 50 16.06 -21.74 18.13
CA LEU A 50 15.13 -20.99 17.30
C LEU A 50 15.15 -19.50 17.65
N SER A 51 15.19 -19.18 18.94
CA SER A 51 15.23 -17.79 19.40
C SER A 51 16.49 -17.07 18.92
N GLN A 52 17.64 -17.67 19.10
CA GLN A 52 18.91 -17.12 18.64
C GLN A 52 18.91 -16.97 17.12
N TYR A 53 18.50 -18.00 16.40
CA TYR A 53 18.44 -18.03 14.94
C TYR A 53 17.57 -16.89 14.39
N LEU A 54 16.34 -16.76 14.85
CA LEU A 54 15.41 -15.71 14.38
C LEU A 54 15.90 -14.30 14.78
N THR A 55 16.55 -14.16 15.93
CA THR A 55 17.15 -12.88 16.35
C THR A 55 18.31 -12.48 15.43
N ASP A 56 19.12 -13.44 15.01
CA ASP A 56 20.23 -13.18 14.08
C ASP A 56 19.70 -12.79 12.68
N TYR A 57 18.63 -13.43 12.22
CA TYR A 57 17.95 -13.02 10.97
C TYR A 57 17.30 -11.63 11.09
N GLU A 58 16.64 -11.30 12.18
CA GLU A 58 16.13 -9.95 12.39
C GLU A 58 17.24 -8.90 12.40
N ARG A 59 18.39 -9.19 13.02
CA ARG A 59 19.56 -8.30 12.96
C ARG A 59 20.04 -8.10 11.53
N ARG A 60 20.08 -9.16 10.74
CA ARG A 60 20.42 -9.09 9.32
C ARG A 60 19.39 -8.27 8.52
N TYR A 61 18.10 -8.49 8.77
CA TYR A 61 17.03 -7.67 8.17
C TYR A 61 17.24 -6.19 8.47
N ASN A 62 17.56 -5.84 9.71
CA ASN A 62 17.82 -4.44 10.10
C ASN A 62 19.01 -3.82 9.36
N VAL A 63 20.08 -4.58 9.14
CA VAL A 63 21.26 -4.11 8.39
C VAL A 63 20.91 -3.79 6.93
N HIS A 64 20.06 -4.60 6.31
CA HIS A 64 19.64 -4.46 4.92
C HIS A 64 18.27 -3.77 4.76
N SER A 65 17.75 -3.13 5.78
CA SER A 65 16.37 -2.63 5.85
C SER A 65 15.99 -1.63 4.77
N SER A 66 16.94 -0.84 4.26
CA SER A 66 16.75 0.08 3.15
C SER A 66 16.99 -0.56 1.77
N GLU A 67 17.60 -1.74 1.74
CA GLU A 67 18.07 -2.45 0.55
C GLU A 67 17.72 -3.94 0.60
N LEU A 68 16.43 -4.22 0.86
CA LEU A 68 15.95 -5.60 1.03
C LEU A 68 16.18 -6.50 -0.20
N TYR A 69 16.48 -5.93 -1.36
CA TYR A 69 16.89 -6.69 -2.53
C TYR A 69 18.20 -7.47 -2.29
N ASP A 70 19.06 -7.02 -1.38
CA ASP A 70 20.26 -7.77 -0.98
C ASP A 70 19.90 -9.10 -0.32
N ILE A 71 18.82 -9.12 0.49
CA ILE A 71 18.29 -10.35 1.06
C ILE A 71 17.55 -11.16 -0.01
N ALA A 72 16.73 -10.52 -0.83
CA ALA A 72 15.91 -11.19 -1.83
C ALA A 72 16.75 -11.82 -2.96
N GLY A 73 17.86 -11.21 -3.31
CA GLY A 73 18.79 -11.70 -4.36
C GLY A 73 19.79 -12.76 -3.88
N THR A 74 19.91 -12.97 -2.56
CA THR A 74 20.79 -14.01 -2.01
C THR A 74 20.11 -15.39 -1.98
N ASN A 75 20.92 -16.47 -1.78
CA ASN A 75 20.43 -17.84 -1.57
C ASN A 75 19.71 -18.03 -0.21
N GLU A 76 19.12 -16.98 0.36
CA GLU A 76 18.40 -17.02 1.64
C GLU A 76 16.93 -17.45 1.53
N ARG A 77 16.51 -17.84 0.34
CA ARG A 77 15.22 -18.52 0.18
C ARG A 77 15.30 -19.89 0.82
N LEU A 78 14.74 -19.98 2.01
CA LEU A 78 14.83 -21.22 2.81
C LEU A 78 13.56 -22.05 2.64
N ASN A 79 13.75 -23.36 2.54
CA ASN A 79 12.63 -24.32 2.56
C ASN A 79 12.26 -24.72 4.00
N THR A 80 13.18 -24.52 4.95
CA THR A 80 12.98 -24.82 6.37
C THR A 80 13.75 -23.84 7.23
N VAL A 81 13.29 -23.65 8.46
CA VAL A 81 13.95 -22.87 9.52
C VAL A 81 14.35 -23.82 10.64
N LEU A 82 15.62 -24.20 10.71
CA LEU A 82 16.11 -25.22 11.67
C LEU A 82 15.30 -26.53 11.61
N GLY A 83 14.92 -26.98 10.42
CA GLY A 83 14.10 -28.17 10.24
C GLY A 83 12.58 -27.93 10.38
N ILE A 84 12.16 -26.74 10.79
CA ILE A 84 10.75 -26.34 10.83
C ILE A 84 10.29 -26.01 9.41
N SER A 85 9.20 -26.59 8.97
CA SER A 85 8.65 -26.36 7.61
C SER A 85 8.12 -24.94 7.44
N VAL A 86 7.97 -24.49 6.18
CA VAL A 86 7.32 -23.23 5.84
C VAL A 86 5.90 -23.20 6.43
N GLU A 87 5.16 -24.29 6.34
CA GLU A 87 3.78 -24.42 6.86
C GLU A 87 3.73 -24.27 8.39
N ASP A 88 4.73 -24.79 9.11
CA ASP A 88 4.78 -24.65 10.57
C ASP A 88 5.18 -23.23 10.99
N MET A 89 6.07 -22.57 10.24
CA MET A 89 6.36 -21.14 10.42
C MET A 89 5.14 -20.27 10.13
N GLU A 90 4.33 -20.64 9.12
CA GLU A 90 3.06 -19.98 8.83
C GLU A 90 2.03 -20.19 9.95
N LYS A 91 1.92 -21.39 10.51
CA LYS A 91 1.06 -21.63 11.69
C LYS A 91 1.52 -20.79 12.87
N LEU A 92 2.83 -20.68 13.08
CA LEU A 92 3.41 -19.84 14.13
C LEU A 92 2.99 -18.37 13.93
N TYR A 93 3.12 -17.82 12.71
CA TYR A 93 2.62 -16.51 12.38
C TYR A 93 1.11 -16.37 12.67
N ASN A 94 0.31 -17.33 12.21
CA ASN A 94 -1.13 -17.31 12.41
C ASN A 94 -1.51 -17.33 13.90
N ASP A 95 -0.76 -18.03 14.73
CA ASP A 95 -0.99 -18.07 16.18
C ASP A 95 -0.72 -16.72 16.86
N PHE A 96 0.21 -15.91 16.33
CA PHE A 96 0.57 -14.61 16.91
C PHE A 96 -0.18 -13.41 16.35
N TYR A 97 -0.53 -13.44 15.08
CA TYR A 97 -0.97 -12.25 14.35
C TYR A 97 -2.38 -12.37 13.75
N THR A 98 -3.07 -13.53 13.84
CA THR A 98 -4.41 -13.65 13.26
C THR A 98 -5.55 -13.44 14.27
N LYS A 99 -6.69 -12.98 13.75
CA LYS A 99 -7.89 -12.61 14.55
C LYS A 99 -8.60 -13.78 15.26
N SER A 100 -8.29 -15.03 14.90
CA SER A 100 -9.11 -16.19 15.26
C SER A 100 -8.75 -16.85 16.59
N LYS A 101 -7.77 -16.34 17.34
CA LYS A 101 -7.23 -17.01 18.53
C LYS A 101 -7.35 -16.19 19.82
N PRO A 102 -7.18 -16.81 21.02
CA PRO A 102 -7.52 -16.18 22.29
C PRO A 102 -6.92 -14.78 22.42
N ALA A 103 -7.80 -13.83 22.71
CA ALA A 103 -7.61 -12.40 22.63
C ALA A 103 -6.35 -11.82 23.29
N PHE A 104 -5.75 -12.48 24.24
CA PHE A 104 -4.65 -11.94 25.04
C PHE A 104 -3.27 -12.06 24.38
N LEU A 105 -3.08 -13.01 23.44
CA LEU A 105 -1.81 -13.17 22.72
C LEU A 105 -1.74 -12.33 21.47
N VAL A 106 -2.83 -12.30 20.73
CA VAL A 106 -2.89 -11.82 19.35
C VAL A 106 -3.28 -10.34 19.27
N TYR A 107 -4.16 -9.89 20.15
CA TYR A 107 -4.69 -8.53 20.11
C TYR A 107 -3.62 -7.44 20.32
N GLY A 108 -2.64 -7.70 21.16
CA GLY A 108 -1.61 -6.72 21.46
C GLY A 108 -0.71 -6.42 20.27
N LEU A 109 -0.14 -7.45 19.62
CA LEU A 109 0.87 -7.28 18.58
C LEU A 109 0.29 -6.75 17.28
N ARG A 110 -0.81 -7.35 16.79
CA ARG A 110 -1.50 -6.87 15.59
C ARG A 110 -1.99 -5.44 15.76
N LYS A 111 -2.61 -5.13 16.91
CA LYS A 111 -3.07 -3.78 17.22
C LYS A 111 -1.92 -2.79 17.23
N GLN A 112 -0.80 -3.13 17.86
CA GLN A 112 0.39 -2.26 17.89
C GLN A 112 0.91 -1.98 16.46
N LEU A 113 1.03 -3.00 15.61
CA LEU A 113 1.45 -2.80 14.21
C LEU A 113 0.44 -1.95 13.43
N ARG A 114 -0.85 -2.14 13.66
CA ARG A 114 -1.89 -1.34 13.04
C ARG A 114 -1.81 0.12 13.48
N ASP A 115 -1.65 0.38 14.77
CA ASP A 115 -1.62 1.74 15.31
C ASP A 115 -0.45 2.57 14.75
N LEU A 116 0.63 1.92 14.24
CA LEU A 116 1.73 2.60 13.54
C LEU A 116 1.31 3.23 12.22
N THR A 117 0.23 2.78 11.59
CA THR A 117 -0.20 3.23 10.25
C THR A 117 -1.03 4.51 10.28
N LYS A 118 -1.22 5.15 11.45
CA LYS A 118 -1.86 6.46 11.59
C LYS A 118 -3.18 6.61 10.81
N ASN A 119 -4.01 5.58 10.82
CA ASN A 119 -5.33 5.57 10.18
C ASN A 119 -5.37 5.56 8.64
N ALA A 120 -4.31 5.16 7.96
CA ALA A 120 -4.31 4.99 6.51
C ALA A 120 -3.38 3.86 6.06
N CYS A 121 -3.64 3.28 4.90
CA CYS A 121 -2.72 2.31 4.30
C CYS A 121 -1.42 3.01 3.88
N PRO A 122 -0.23 2.61 4.37
CA PRO A 122 1.02 3.29 4.03
C PRO A 122 1.40 3.16 2.55
N ILE A 123 0.79 2.23 1.82
CA ILE A 123 1.04 1.99 0.40
C ILE A 123 0.18 2.89 -0.48
N CYS A 124 -1.14 2.72 -0.43
CA CYS A 124 -2.08 3.44 -1.31
C CYS A 124 -2.73 4.66 -0.67
N GLU A 125 -2.49 4.89 0.63
CA GLU A 125 -2.99 6.02 1.40
C GLU A 125 -4.52 6.06 1.56
N THR A 126 -5.19 4.95 1.28
CA THR A 126 -6.61 4.82 1.57
C THR A 126 -6.84 4.98 3.07
N PRO A 127 -7.74 5.89 3.49
CA PRO A 127 -8.04 6.10 4.91
C PRO A 127 -8.55 4.83 5.60
N TRP A 128 -8.36 4.78 6.91
CA TRP A 128 -8.93 3.72 7.72
C TRP A 128 -10.45 3.66 7.59
N GLY A 129 -10.90 2.53 7.43
CA GLY A 129 -12.16 1.96 7.73
C GLY A 129 -11.88 0.49 8.04
N GLU A 130 -12.83 -0.38 7.96
CA GLU A 130 -12.66 -1.83 8.09
C GLU A 130 -11.68 -2.45 7.07
N LEU A 131 -11.18 -1.62 6.13
CA LEU A 131 -10.38 -2.02 4.97
C LEU A 131 -8.87 -2.12 5.22
N VAL A 132 -8.33 -1.49 6.29
CA VAL A 132 -6.88 -1.50 6.59
C VAL A 132 -6.63 -2.36 7.81
N ASP A 133 -6.61 -3.66 7.64
CA ASP A 133 -6.44 -4.62 8.72
C ASP A 133 -5.71 -5.91 8.28
N GLU A 134 -5.04 -5.88 7.13
CA GLU A 134 -4.22 -7.00 6.70
C GLU A 134 -2.76 -6.78 7.13
N LEU A 135 -2.10 -7.81 7.63
CA LEU A 135 -0.66 -7.79 7.87
C LEU A 135 0.05 -8.43 6.66
N ASP A 136 0.69 -7.58 5.88
CA ASP A 136 1.53 -8.01 4.77
C ASP A 136 2.95 -8.29 5.25
N HIS A 137 3.54 -9.34 4.68
CA HIS A 137 4.96 -9.62 4.82
C HIS A 137 5.73 -8.91 3.73
N VAL A 138 6.54 -7.92 4.05
CA VAL A 138 7.36 -7.20 3.08
C VAL A 138 8.21 -8.18 2.27
N LEU A 139 8.95 -9.06 2.93
CA LEU A 139 9.52 -10.28 2.34
C LEU A 139 8.54 -11.43 2.58
N PRO A 140 7.95 -12.03 1.53
CA PRO A 140 6.90 -13.04 1.64
C PRO A 140 7.32 -14.24 2.49
N LYS A 141 6.49 -14.64 3.44
CA LYS A 141 6.77 -15.77 4.34
C LYS A 141 6.88 -17.12 3.65
N THR A 142 6.27 -17.26 2.47
CA THR A 142 6.36 -18.45 1.62
C THR A 142 7.74 -18.65 1.01
N ILE A 143 8.50 -17.55 0.85
CA ILE A 143 9.85 -17.53 0.27
C ILE A 143 10.91 -17.34 1.37
N PHE A 144 10.57 -16.57 2.40
CA PHE A 144 11.45 -16.19 3.51
C PHE A 144 10.82 -16.53 4.85
N PRO A 145 10.63 -17.83 5.18
CA PRO A 145 9.95 -18.24 6.40
C PRO A 145 10.67 -17.79 7.68
N GLN A 146 11.98 -17.55 7.63
CA GLN A 146 12.78 -17.03 8.75
C GLN A 146 12.34 -15.62 9.19
N TYR A 147 11.61 -14.87 8.35
CA TYR A 147 11.07 -13.56 8.66
C TYR A 147 9.56 -13.57 8.92
N ALA A 148 8.92 -14.75 8.98
CA ALA A 148 7.47 -14.88 9.08
C ALA A 148 6.87 -14.19 10.31
N ILE A 149 7.59 -14.19 11.45
CA ILE A 149 7.13 -13.55 12.70
C ILE A 149 7.93 -12.31 13.08
N THR A 150 8.82 -11.83 12.22
CA THR A 150 9.66 -10.67 12.45
C THR A 150 8.85 -9.37 12.34
N PRO A 151 8.70 -8.57 13.43
CA PRO A 151 7.79 -7.41 13.43
C PRO A 151 8.08 -6.38 12.34
N ILE A 152 9.35 -6.09 12.08
CA ILE A 152 9.77 -5.13 11.03
C ILE A 152 9.55 -5.64 9.60
N ASN A 153 9.21 -6.91 9.43
CA ASN A 153 8.78 -7.50 8.16
C ASN A 153 7.25 -7.46 7.99
N LEU A 154 6.51 -7.05 9.01
CA LEU A 154 5.05 -7.04 9.02
C LEU A 154 4.51 -5.62 8.96
N VAL A 155 3.79 -5.30 7.91
CA VAL A 155 3.19 -3.97 7.69
C VAL A 155 1.68 -4.10 7.60
N CYS A 156 0.96 -3.29 8.39
CA CYS A 156 -0.49 -3.25 8.27
C CYS A 156 -0.88 -2.44 7.03
N ILE A 157 -1.59 -3.08 6.09
CA ILE A 157 -2.02 -2.49 4.82
C ILE A 157 -3.49 -2.82 4.55
N CYS A 158 -4.08 -2.18 3.54
CA CYS A 158 -5.44 -2.53 3.11
C CYS A 158 -5.45 -3.86 2.34
N LYS A 159 -6.61 -4.51 2.35
CA LYS A 159 -6.83 -5.79 1.67
C LYS A 159 -6.45 -5.75 0.19
N ASP A 160 -6.78 -4.65 -0.50
CA ASP A 160 -6.47 -4.51 -1.92
C ASP A 160 -4.95 -4.49 -2.18
N CYS A 161 -4.18 -3.76 -1.35
CA CYS A 161 -2.72 -3.76 -1.47
C CYS A 161 -2.14 -5.14 -1.18
N ASN A 162 -2.64 -5.83 -0.16
CA ASN A 162 -2.21 -7.18 0.19
C ASN A 162 -2.49 -8.17 -0.95
N ASN A 163 -3.71 -8.16 -1.49
CA ASN A 163 -4.12 -9.03 -2.58
C ASN A 163 -3.40 -8.72 -3.91
N THR A 164 -2.96 -7.48 -4.12
CA THR A 164 -2.24 -7.10 -5.34
C THR A 164 -0.76 -7.49 -5.26
N LYS A 165 -0.14 -7.32 -4.09
CA LYS A 165 1.27 -7.65 -3.89
C LYS A 165 1.53 -9.14 -3.89
N LEU A 166 0.78 -9.92 -3.09
CA LEU A 166 1.02 -11.35 -2.90
C LEU A 166 2.51 -11.66 -2.60
N ASP A 167 3.11 -12.54 -3.40
CA ASP A 167 4.53 -12.95 -3.29
C ASP A 167 5.47 -12.13 -4.20
N LYS A 168 4.98 -11.02 -4.76
CA LYS A 168 5.80 -10.16 -5.62
C LYS A 168 6.94 -9.55 -4.82
N ILE A 169 8.15 -9.84 -5.23
CA ILE A 169 9.39 -9.24 -4.72
C ILE A 169 10.32 -8.95 -5.88
N GLY A 170 11.16 -7.94 -5.72
CA GLY A 170 12.30 -7.73 -6.60
C GLY A 170 13.58 -8.12 -5.90
N ASP A 171 14.49 -8.72 -6.64
CA ASP A 171 15.76 -9.26 -6.19
C ASP A 171 16.98 -8.49 -6.70
N THR A 172 16.75 -7.34 -7.30
CA THR A 172 17.80 -6.44 -7.81
C THR A 172 17.60 -5.02 -7.31
N ASP A 173 18.63 -4.19 -7.37
CA ASP A 173 18.54 -2.76 -7.01
C ASP A 173 17.45 -2.04 -7.83
N SER A 174 17.24 -2.40 -9.09
CA SER A 174 16.24 -1.77 -9.95
C SER A 174 14.81 -2.25 -9.74
N SER A 175 14.59 -3.36 -9.02
CA SER A 175 13.28 -3.96 -8.74
C SER A 175 13.05 -4.23 -7.25
N GLY A 176 13.95 -3.77 -6.38
CA GLY A 176 13.90 -4.08 -4.95
C GLY A 176 12.62 -3.63 -4.28
N ILE A 177 12.09 -4.49 -3.41
CA ILE A 177 10.91 -4.17 -2.60
C ILE A 177 11.19 -3.00 -1.66
N ILE A 178 10.19 -2.20 -1.42
CA ILE A 178 10.25 -1.01 -0.56
C ILE A 178 9.53 -1.28 0.74
N ASN A 179 10.23 -1.11 1.86
CA ASN A 179 9.65 -1.25 3.19
C ASN A 179 9.25 0.12 3.75
N PRO A 180 7.95 0.36 4.05
CA PRO A 180 7.46 1.63 4.57
C PRO A 180 8.06 2.08 5.90
N TYR A 181 8.67 1.18 6.67
CA TYR A 181 9.36 1.53 7.90
C TYR A 181 10.68 2.27 7.66
N PHE A 182 11.38 1.94 6.58
CA PHE A 182 12.75 2.41 6.32
C PHE A 182 12.87 3.27 5.08
N ASN A 183 11.96 3.12 4.12
CA ASN A 183 11.99 3.86 2.88
C ASN A 183 10.81 4.83 2.80
N PHE A 184 11.12 6.07 2.45
CA PHE A 184 10.11 7.09 2.21
C PHE A 184 10.15 7.55 0.75
N ILE A 185 9.05 7.34 0.04
CA ILE A 185 8.88 7.79 -1.34
C ILE A 185 7.78 8.82 -1.39
N LYS A 186 8.14 10.06 -1.70
CA LYS A 186 7.20 11.17 -1.95
C LYS A 186 6.55 11.00 -3.33
N LEU A 187 5.65 10.02 -3.48
CA LEU A 187 5.03 9.68 -4.76
C LEU A 187 4.43 10.89 -5.49
N ALA A 188 3.87 11.85 -4.75
CA ALA A 188 3.32 13.08 -5.32
C ALA A 188 4.34 13.90 -6.15
N LYS A 189 5.65 13.73 -5.93
CA LYS A 189 6.67 14.37 -6.76
C LYS A 189 6.88 13.67 -8.10
N TYR A 190 6.55 12.40 -8.17
CA TYR A 190 7.00 11.51 -9.24
C TYR A 190 5.87 11.08 -10.18
N VAL A 191 4.62 11.42 -9.89
CA VAL A 191 3.47 11.02 -10.72
C VAL A 191 2.84 12.21 -11.43
N LYS A 192 2.17 11.90 -12.55
CA LYS A 192 1.31 12.80 -13.33
C LYS A 192 0.04 12.08 -13.74
N CYS A 193 -1.00 12.84 -14.07
CA CYS A 193 -2.20 12.31 -14.67
C CYS A 193 -2.00 12.17 -16.19
N GLU A 194 -2.64 11.18 -16.77
CA GLU A 194 -2.79 11.03 -18.22
C GLU A 194 -4.25 10.69 -18.50
N VAL A 195 -4.88 11.49 -19.35
CA VAL A 195 -6.27 11.30 -19.78
C VAL A 195 -6.27 11.00 -21.28
N LYS A 196 -6.87 9.88 -21.65
CA LYS A 196 -7.05 9.46 -23.03
C LYS A 196 -8.52 9.17 -23.28
N VAL A 197 -8.99 9.49 -24.47
CA VAL A 197 -10.32 9.06 -24.92
C VAL A 197 -10.27 7.54 -25.08
N ASN A 198 -11.27 6.84 -24.54
CA ASN A 198 -11.36 5.39 -24.65
C ASN A 198 -11.61 4.97 -26.13
N SER A 199 -11.46 3.69 -26.42
CA SER A 199 -11.61 3.14 -27.76
C SER A 199 -12.99 3.41 -28.41
N ASN A 200 -14.02 3.64 -27.59
CA ASN A 200 -15.39 3.90 -28.05
C ASN A 200 -15.68 5.39 -28.27
N GLY A 201 -14.77 6.27 -27.89
CA GLY A 201 -14.93 7.73 -28.03
C GLY A 201 -15.97 8.37 -27.10
N THR A 202 -16.42 7.65 -26.08
CA THR A 202 -17.54 8.09 -25.20
C THR A 202 -17.16 8.34 -23.76
N ASP A 203 -15.92 8.00 -23.36
CA ASP A 203 -15.44 8.10 -21.99
C ASP A 203 -13.91 8.19 -21.96
N PHE A 204 -13.32 8.27 -20.77
CA PHE A 204 -11.89 8.42 -20.55
C PHE A 204 -11.26 7.18 -19.92
N ASP A 205 -10.07 6.85 -20.41
CA ASP A 205 -9.08 6.06 -19.70
C ASP A 205 -8.17 7.02 -18.93
N ILE A 206 -8.23 6.95 -17.60
CA ILE A 206 -7.45 7.82 -16.72
C ILE A 206 -6.40 6.99 -16.00
N LEU A 207 -5.14 7.38 -16.12
CA LEU A 207 -4.01 6.78 -15.43
C LEU A 207 -3.30 7.83 -14.59
N VAL A 208 -2.94 7.46 -13.38
CA VAL A 208 -1.98 8.23 -12.58
C VAL A 208 -0.64 7.51 -12.72
N LYS A 209 0.19 7.95 -13.65
CA LYS A 209 1.43 7.27 -14.02
C LYS A 209 2.68 7.93 -13.45
N LEU A 210 3.72 7.15 -13.31
CA LEU A 210 5.05 7.68 -13.00
C LEU A 210 5.54 8.55 -14.17
N LYS A 211 6.14 9.69 -13.86
CA LYS A 211 6.84 10.54 -14.83
C LYS A 211 8.00 9.78 -15.45
N ASP A 212 8.35 10.12 -16.68
CA ASP A 212 9.49 9.51 -17.34
C ASP A 212 10.81 9.90 -16.68
N SER A 213 11.86 9.10 -16.85
CA SER A 213 13.15 9.33 -16.18
C SER A 213 13.82 10.68 -16.52
N ASN A 214 13.58 11.20 -17.73
CA ASN A 214 14.03 12.52 -18.15
C ASN A 214 13.31 13.68 -17.46
N GLU A 215 12.11 13.44 -16.91
CA GLU A 215 11.35 14.41 -16.11
C GLU A 215 11.77 14.36 -14.62
N LEU A 216 12.61 13.40 -14.23
CA LEU A 216 13.03 13.14 -12.85
C LEU A 216 14.56 13.07 -12.70
N PRO A 217 15.26 14.18 -13.01
CA PRO A 217 16.74 14.20 -13.01
C PRO A 217 17.36 13.92 -11.64
N ASP A 218 16.60 14.07 -10.55
CA ASP A 218 17.05 13.83 -9.17
C ASP A 218 17.11 12.33 -8.81
N LEU A 219 16.57 11.45 -9.66
CA LEU A 219 16.57 10.01 -9.45
C LEU A 219 17.61 9.33 -10.33
N SER A 220 18.40 8.44 -9.73
CA SER A 220 19.20 7.51 -10.54
C SER A 220 18.30 6.56 -11.35
N PRO A 221 18.78 5.98 -12.47
CA PRO A 221 18.02 5.03 -13.26
C PRO A 221 17.50 3.84 -12.43
N ASN A 222 18.30 3.34 -11.49
CA ASN A 222 17.89 2.24 -10.60
C ASN A 222 16.81 2.68 -9.61
N GLN A 223 16.91 3.87 -9.03
CA GLN A 223 15.85 4.41 -8.17
C GLN A 223 14.53 4.60 -8.92
N HIS A 224 14.59 5.15 -10.14
CA HIS A 224 13.40 5.30 -10.98
C HIS A 224 12.77 3.93 -11.29
N SER A 225 13.57 2.94 -11.70
CA SER A 225 13.10 1.59 -11.99
C SER A 225 12.51 0.89 -10.76
N ARG A 226 13.11 1.08 -9.57
CA ARG A 226 12.59 0.55 -8.30
C ARG A 226 11.24 1.16 -7.93
N ILE A 227 11.11 2.48 -8.07
CA ILE A 227 9.83 3.16 -7.83
C ILE A 227 8.78 2.69 -8.84
N LYS A 228 9.16 2.51 -10.11
CA LYS A 228 8.28 1.99 -11.16
C LYS A 228 7.80 0.58 -10.84
N PHE A 229 8.70 -0.32 -10.44
CA PHE A 229 8.34 -1.67 -10.02
C PHE A 229 7.36 -1.64 -8.84
N PHE A 230 7.66 -0.87 -7.80
CA PHE A 230 6.76 -0.72 -6.65
C PHE A 230 5.38 -0.18 -7.04
N TYR A 231 5.36 0.89 -7.83
CA TYR A 231 4.15 1.64 -8.15
C TYR A 231 3.25 0.91 -9.17
N ASN A 232 3.86 0.38 -10.24
CA ASN A 232 3.12 -0.23 -11.34
C ASN A 232 2.94 -1.74 -11.18
N ASP A 233 4.04 -2.46 -10.83
CA ASP A 233 4.06 -3.91 -10.96
C ASP A 233 3.71 -4.61 -9.65
N CYS A 234 4.18 -4.06 -8.52
CA CYS A 234 3.94 -4.64 -7.20
C CYS A 234 2.52 -4.33 -6.71
N TYR A 235 2.12 -3.05 -6.73
CA TYR A 235 0.85 -2.61 -6.13
C TYR A 235 -0.18 -2.06 -7.14
N GLU A 236 0.13 -1.97 -8.42
CA GLU A 236 -0.74 -1.44 -9.50
C GLU A 236 -1.39 -0.08 -9.16
N LEU A 237 -0.65 0.79 -8.47
CA LEU A 237 -1.17 2.07 -8.01
C LEU A 237 -1.52 3.01 -9.17
N ASN A 238 -0.85 2.88 -10.30
CA ASN A 238 -1.16 3.64 -11.53
C ASN A 238 -2.62 3.46 -11.97
N LYS A 239 -3.11 2.25 -12.02
CA LYS A 239 -4.51 1.92 -12.37
C LYS A 239 -5.47 2.31 -11.25
N ARG A 240 -5.15 1.91 -10.02
CA ARG A 240 -6.03 2.11 -8.85
C ARG A 240 -6.25 3.59 -8.55
N LYS A 241 -5.22 4.44 -8.67
CA LYS A 241 -5.36 5.89 -8.52
C LYS A 241 -6.08 6.51 -9.71
N GLY A 242 -5.91 6.00 -10.92
CA GLY A 242 -6.70 6.39 -12.10
C GLY A 242 -8.20 6.12 -11.90
N ILE A 243 -8.56 4.93 -11.39
CA ILE A 243 -9.96 4.61 -11.03
C ILE A 243 -10.48 5.60 -9.97
N ALA A 244 -9.70 5.90 -8.93
CA ALA A 244 -10.09 6.86 -7.89
C ALA A 244 -10.33 8.27 -8.48
N VAL A 245 -9.49 8.74 -9.40
CA VAL A 245 -9.67 10.01 -10.11
C VAL A 245 -10.98 9.98 -10.90
N ARG A 246 -11.22 8.91 -11.67
CA ARG A 246 -12.40 8.78 -12.51
C ARG A 246 -13.70 8.72 -11.70
N THR A 247 -13.72 7.97 -10.59
CA THR A 247 -14.96 7.70 -9.84
C THR A 247 -15.29 8.74 -8.77
N ARG A 248 -14.29 9.46 -8.25
CA ARG A 248 -14.49 10.40 -7.14
C ARG A 248 -14.21 11.85 -7.50
N ILE A 249 -13.28 12.11 -8.42
CA ILE A 249 -12.84 13.48 -8.73
C ILE A 249 -13.49 14.02 -9.99
N LEU A 250 -13.44 13.27 -11.08
CA LEU A 250 -14.01 13.69 -12.37
C LEU A 250 -15.50 14.03 -12.28
N PRO A 251 -16.37 13.28 -11.58
CA PRO A 251 -17.78 13.64 -11.43
C PRO A 251 -17.98 15.02 -10.80
N ASN A 252 -17.18 15.39 -9.79
CA ASN A 252 -17.27 16.70 -9.17
C ASN A 252 -16.89 17.84 -10.15
N PHE A 253 -15.96 17.59 -11.05
CA PHE A 253 -15.61 18.57 -12.09
C PHE A 253 -16.74 18.74 -13.11
N ILE A 254 -17.37 17.65 -13.51
CA ILE A 254 -18.54 17.66 -14.38
C ILE A 254 -19.68 18.46 -13.72
N GLU A 255 -20.02 18.18 -12.46
CA GLU A 255 -21.06 18.89 -11.71
C GLU A 255 -20.78 20.40 -11.63
N ASN A 256 -19.54 20.81 -11.36
CA ASN A 256 -19.19 22.23 -11.30
C ASN A 256 -19.38 22.95 -12.63
N LEU A 257 -19.20 22.26 -13.76
CA LEU A 257 -19.34 22.82 -15.09
C LEU A 257 -20.78 22.87 -15.61
N LEU A 258 -21.74 22.23 -14.93
CA LEU A 258 -23.17 22.32 -15.28
C LEU A 258 -23.68 23.76 -15.25
N ASN A 259 -23.12 24.62 -14.40
CA ASN A 259 -23.53 25.99 -14.21
C ASN A 259 -23.07 26.94 -15.36
N TYR A 260 -22.17 26.51 -16.22
CA TYR A 260 -21.69 27.32 -17.34
C TYR A 260 -22.64 27.18 -18.53
N ARG A 261 -23.26 28.28 -18.93
CA ARG A 261 -24.20 28.29 -20.07
C ARG A 261 -23.51 28.00 -21.41
N ASN A 262 -22.25 28.39 -21.56
CA ASN A 262 -21.46 28.20 -22.77
C ASN A 262 -20.14 27.52 -22.43
N LEU A 263 -19.98 26.27 -22.84
CA LEU A 263 -18.80 25.44 -22.57
C LEU A 263 -17.94 25.34 -23.84
N SER A 264 -17.23 26.42 -24.20
CA SER A 264 -16.18 26.30 -25.22
C SER A 264 -14.94 25.60 -24.60
N ILE A 265 -14.09 25.02 -25.47
CA ILE A 265 -12.84 24.41 -25.03
C ILE A 265 -11.96 25.38 -24.20
N GLN A 266 -11.98 26.67 -24.57
CA GLN A 266 -11.22 27.69 -23.85
C GLN A 266 -11.79 27.91 -22.46
N VAL A 267 -13.11 28.01 -22.30
CA VAL A 267 -13.75 28.14 -20.98
C VAL A 267 -13.42 26.96 -20.07
N VAL A 268 -13.42 25.75 -20.63
CA VAL A 268 -13.10 24.54 -19.85
C VAL A 268 -11.61 24.50 -19.46
N ARG A 269 -10.72 24.89 -20.36
CA ARG A 269 -9.27 25.00 -20.07
C ARG A 269 -8.99 26.06 -19.00
N ASP A 270 -9.62 27.23 -19.11
CA ASP A 270 -9.45 28.33 -18.15
C ASP A 270 -9.94 27.89 -16.77
N TYR A 271 -11.09 27.23 -16.67
CA TYR A 271 -11.60 26.67 -15.43
C TYR A 271 -10.58 25.73 -14.75
N PHE A 272 -9.96 24.82 -15.50
CA PHE A 272 -8.97 23.91 -14.94
C PHE A 272 -7.65 24.61 -14.61
N SER A 273 -7.26 25.63 -15.38
CA SER A 273 -6.08 26.45 -15.07
C SER A 273 -6.27 27.22 -13.76
N ASP A 274 -7.40 27.87 -13.58
CA ASP A 274 -7.73 28.60 -12.36
C ASP A 274 -7.77 27.68 -11.13
N LEU A 275 -8.36 26.48 -11.31
CA LEU A 275 -8.43 25.49 -10.24
C LEU A 275 -7.05 24.99 -9.85
N LYS A 276 -6.17 24.72 -10.82
CA LYS A 276 -4.79 24.32 -10.59
C LYS A 276 -3.99 25.41 -9.86
N ASP A 277 -4.14 26.65 -10.30
CA ASP A 277 -3.40 27.80 -9.76
C ASP A 277 -3.83 28.13 -8.32
N GLY A 278 -5.04 27.75 -7.93
CA GLY A 278 -5.55 27.85 -6.56
C GLY A 278 -4.99 26.82 -5.57
N ILE A 279 -4.24 25.82 -6.04
CA ILE A 279 -3.71 24.74 -5.19
C ILE A 279 -2.20 24.91 -4.95
N ASP A 280 -1.76 24.93 -3.69
CA ASP A 280 -0.34 24.90 -3.36
C ASP A 280 0.29 23.50 -3.59
N VAL A 281 0.65 23.27 -4.85
CA VAL A 281 1.26 21.98 -5.25
C VAL A 281 2.57 21.69 -4.53
N ARG A 282 3.34 22.73 -4.14
CA ARG A 282 4.62 22.53 -3.44
C ARG A 282 4.39 21.92 -2.06
N GLU A 283 3.37 22.39 -1.35
CA GLU A 283 3.00 21.81 -0.07
C GLU A 283 2.55 20.36 -0.23
N LEU A 284 1.68 20.06 -1.19
CA LEU A 284 1.21 18.71 -1.47
C LEU A 284 2.35 17.76 -1.85
N GLN A 285 3.28 18.21 -2.71
CA GLN A 285 4.47 17.44 -3.06
C GLN A 285 5.42 17.22 -1.88
N ASN A 286 5.52 18.20 -0.98
CA ASN A 286 6.32 18.08 0.23
C ASN A 286 5.72 17.09 1.24
N ARG A 287 4.40 17.04 1.38
CA ARG A 287 3.70 15.98 2.11
C ARG A 287 3.96 14.61 1.49
N GLY A 288 4.13 14.56 0.17
CA GLY A 288 4.50 13.36 -0.59
C GLY A 288 3.36 12.37 -0.80
N GLN A 289 2.15 12.70 -0.39
CA GLN A 289 0.96 11.86 -0.43
C GLN A 289 0.17 12.05 -1.73
N LEU A 290 -0.46 10.96 -2.20
CA LEU A 290 -1.43 10.97 -3.29
C LEU A 290 -2.85 11.22 -2.74
N SER A 291 -3.01 12.35 -2.02
CA SER A 291 -4.32 12.78 -1.49
C SER A 291 -5.31 13.11 -2.61
N ASP A 292 -6.59 13.16 -2.29
CA ASP A 292 -7.61 13.58 -3.27
C ASP A 292 -7.36 15.02 -3.76
N GLU A 293 -6.82 15.90 -2.91
CA GLU A 293 -6.43 17.26 -3.30
C GLU A 293 -5.30 17.26 -4.33
N PHE A 294 -4.27 16.42 -4.12
CA PHE A 294 -3.21 16.25 -5.10
C PHE A 294 -3.71 15.60 -6.40
N LEU A 295 -4.59 14.62 -6.31
CA LEU A 295 -5.20 13.99 -7.49
C LEU A 295 -6.07 14.98 -8.27
N ARG A 296 -6.79 15.89 -7.60
CA ARG A 296 -7.51 17.02 -8.23
C ARG A 296 -6.54 17.92 -8.97
N TYR A 297 -5.41 18.28 -8.35
CA TYR A 297 -4.40 19.11 -8.98
C TYR A 297 -3.88 18.50 -10.28
N ILE A 298 -3.41 17.23 -10.25
CA ILE A 298 -2.81 16.60 -11.44
C ILE A 298 -3.83 16.33 -12.55
N LEU A 299 -5.11 16.11 -12.22
CA LEU A 299 -6.16 16.01 -13.21
C LEU A 299 -6.46 17.39 -13.83
N ALA A 300 -6.56 18.44 -13.03
CA ALA A 300 -6.75 19.80 -13.51
C ALA A 300 -5.57 20.28 -14.38
N ASP A 301 -4.34 19.93 -14.01
CA ASP A 301 -3.12 20.22 -14.79
C ASP A 301 -3.20 19.56 -16.19
N GLU A 302 -3.54 18.29 -16.26
CA GLU A 302 -3.72 17.57 -17.52
C GLU A 302 -4.86 18.16 -18.36
N LEU A 303 -6.03 18.44 -17.75
CA LEU A 303 -7.19 18.95 -18.45
C LEU A 303 -7.06 20.42 -18.86
N SER A 304 -6.21 21.22 -18.20
CA SER A 304 -5.94 22.61 -18.59
C SER A 304 -5.31 22.72 -19.99
N THR A 305 -4.67 21.65 -20.46
CA THR A 305 -4.03 21.57 -21.78
C THR A 305 -4.68 20.55 -22.72
N MET A 306 -5.92 20.12 -22.41
CA MET A 306 -6.60 19.05 -23.13
C MET A 306 -6.69 19.31 -24.64
N THR A 307 -6.66 18.24 -25.42
CA THR A 307 -6.92 18.25 -26.86
C THR A 307 -8.42 18.40 -27.17
N TYR A 308 -8.75 18.68 -28.44
CA TYR A 308 -10.16 18.74 -28.87
C TYR A 308 -10.89 17.40 -28.69
N ASP A 309 -10.21 16.27 -28.87
CA ASP A 309 -10.83 14.96 -28.70
C ASP A 309 -11.23 14.73 -27.23
N VAL A 310 -10.35 15.06 -26.29
CA VAL A 310 -10.64 15.00 -24.83
C VAL A 310 -11.76 15.97 -24.48
N TYR A 311 -11.73 17.20 -25.03
CA TYR A 311 -12.78 18.19 -24.82
C TYR A 311 -14.16 17.69 -25.31
N ASN A 312 -14.24 17.10 -26.50
CA ASN A 312 -15.49 16.60 -27.05
C ASN A 312 -16.14 15.53 -26.15
N VAL A 313 -15.35 14.61 -25.62
CA VAL A 313 -15.87 13.62 -24.67
C VAL A 313 -16.28 14.29 -23.36
N PHE A 314 -15.47 15.24 -22.87
CA PHE A 314 -15.81 15.99 -21.66
C PHE A 314 -17.11 16.78 -21.80
N TYR A 315 -17.28 17.49 -22.92
CA TYR A 315 -18.50 18.21 -23.27
C TYR A 315 -19.72 17.28 -23.34
N TYR A 316 -19.56 16.13 -23.98
CA TYR A 316 -20.61 15.11 -24.07
C TYR A 316 -21.04 14.63 -22.67
N LEU A 317 -20.10 14.33 -21.77
CA LEU A 317 -20.41 13.91 -20.41
C LEU A 317 -21.14 14.99 -19.59
N VAL A 318 -20.76 16.27 -19.77
CA VAL A 318 -21.47 17.39 -19.13
C VAL A 318 -22.88 17.53 -19.66
N GLU A 319 -23.09 17.47 -20.98
CA GLU A 319 -24.42 17.56 -21.58
C GLU A 319 -25.31 16.36 -21.20
N GLN A 320 -24.75 15.17 -21.16
CA GLN A 320 -25.46 13.98 -20.68
C GLN A 320 -25.96 14.19 -19.25
N ARG A 321 -25.10 14.71 -18.37
CA ARG A 321 -25.45 14.97 -16.97
C ARG A 321 -26.52 16.09 -16.83
N ARG A 322 -26.48 17.09 -17.69
CA ARG A 322 -27.55 18.14 -17.77
C ARG A 322 -28.91 17.53 -18.09
N ASN A 323 -28.96 16.65 -19.07
CA ASN A 323 -30.19 15.99 -19.47
C ASN A 323 -30.74 15.09 -18.35
N GLU A 324 -29.89 14.31 -17.69
CA GLU A 324 -30.30 13.48 -16.54
C GLU A 324 -30.92 14.35 -15.43
N ASN A 325 -30.34 15.50 -15.11
CA ASN A 325 -30.85 16.39 -14.07
C ASN A 325 -32.16 17.09 -14.49
N SER A 326 -32.41 17.26 -15.77
CA SER A 326 -33.66 17.86 -16.27
C SER A 326 -34.84 16.88 -16.31
N GLU A 327 -34.59 15.59 -16.29
CA GLU A 327 -35.61 14.54 -16.29
C GLU A 327 -36.11 14.14 -14.87
N ILE A 328 -35.47 14.66 -13.81
CA ILE A 328 -35.94 14.45 -12.43
C ILE A 328 -37.14 15.38 -12.17
N PRO A 329 -38.37 14.88 -11.97
CA PRO A 329 -39.53 15.73 -11.67
C PRO A 329 -39.29 16.52 -10.36
N GLU A 330 -39.67 17.80 -10.34
CA GLU A 330 -39.58 18.68 -9.15
C GLU A 330 -40.45 18.22 -7.93
N GLU A 331 -41.13 17.09 -8.05
CA GLU A 331 -42.08 16.59 -7.03
C GLU A 331 -41.49 15.80 -5.88
N ILE A 332 -40.13 15.77 -5.68
CA ILE A 332 -39.50 14.99 -4.62
C ILE A 332 -38.83 15.90 -3.53
N PHE A 333 -39.17 17.18 -3.48
CA PHE A 333 -38.66 18.05 -2.41
C PHE A 333 -39.79 18.62 -1.53
#